data_999490a63d7bfeb29feaeddd70b38527
#
_entry.id   999490a63d7bfeb29feaeddd70b38527
#
_cell.length_a   1.000
_cell.length_b   1.000
_cell.length_c   1.000
_cell.angle_alpha   90.00
_cell.angle_beta   90.00
_cell.angle_gamma   90.00
#
_symmetry.space_group_name_H-M   'P 1'
#
loop_
_entity.id
_entity.type
_entity.pdbx_description
1 polymer ?
#
loop_
_entity_poly.entity_id
_entity_poly.type
_entity_poly.pdbx_seq_one_letter_code
_entity_poly.pdbx_strand_id
1 'polypeptide(L)'
;MRLPLFALVSLCLTTTATAIEDLRVPGGVAVIPIESEARPTFNGKPVLTIRDNGQHVAVVGLALSLEPGEYMLQHMGKQIPFQVHPKKYLEQRIYLENKRHVTPNTLDLDRIKGESQKQRGALDAFDGSLDSIQMILPVEGPISGPFGKRRFFNDQPRKPHSGTDIAAPKGTPIKAAAAGRISLVGDFFFNGRLVVIDHGEGLKTMYNHMDRVDVKEGQTVAQSETIGTVGSTGRSTGPHLHLGVILNGTSVDPELFIPEIRSLPQ
;
A
#
# COMPACT_ATOMS: atom_id res chain seq x y z
N MET A 1 56.91 -32.90 -10.62
CA MET A 1 55.45 -33.07 -10.74
C MET A 1 54.81 -31.83 -10.07
N ARG A 2 54.34 -30.83 -10.87
CA ARG A 2 53.77 -29.56 -10.36
C ARG A 2 52.22 -29.67 -10.45
N LEU A 3 51.52 -29.62 -9.32
CA LEU A 3 50.08 -29.55 -9.27
C LEU A 3 49.58 -28.14 -9.69
N PRO A 4 48.52 -28.05 -10.48
CA PRO A 4 47.92 -26.75 -10.79
C PRO A 4 47.05 -26.26 -9.62
N LEU A 5 47.25 -24.99 -9.28
CA LEU A 5 46.45 -24.24 -8.30
C LEU A 5 45.13 -23.85 -8.96
N PHE A 6 44.00 -24.45 -8.56
CA PHE A 6 42.67 -24.02 -8.97
C PHE A 6 42.26 -22.78 -8.16
N ALA A 7 42.20 -21.64 -8.82
CA ALA A 7 41.63 -20.44 -8.25
C ALA A 7 40.09 -20.55 -8.25
N LEU A 8 39.51 -20.61 -7.07
CA LEU A 8 38.07 -20.54 -6.87
C LEU A 8 37.62 -19.08 -7.12
N VAL A 9 37.02 -18.81 -8.27
CA VAL A 9 36.35 -17.54 -8.54
C VAL A 9 35.01 -17.57 -7.82
N SER A 10 34.93 -16.89 -6.68
CA SER A 10 33.67 -16.65 -5.97
C SER A 10 32.84 -15.68 -6.79
N LEU A 11 31.81 -16.19 -7.47
CA LEU A 11 30.80 -15.37 -8.16
C LEU A 11 29.90 -14.73 -7.10
N CYS A 12 30.20 -13.47 -6.74
CA CYS A 12 29.36 -12.66 -5.88
C CYS A 12 28.09 -12.33 -6.69
N LEU A 13 27.01 -13.08 -6.49
CA LEU A 13 25.69 -12.73 -6.99
C LEU A 13 25.24 -11.45 -6.25
N THR A 14 25.47 -10.30 -6.86
CA THR A 14 24.85 -9.06 -6.44
C THR A 14 23.36 -9.19 -6.76
N THR A 15 22.54 -9.47 -5.75
CA THR A 15 21.11 -9.26 -5.84
C THR A 15 20.90 -7.77 -6.07
N THR A 16 20.58 -7.40 -7.31
CA THR A 16 20.09 -6.05 -7.63
C THR A 16 18.78 -5.88 -6.86
N ALA A 17 18.79 -5.01 -5.84
CA ALA A 17 17.56 -4.55 -5.23
C ALA A 17 16.69 -3.99 -6.36
N THR A 18 15.50 -4.52 -6.54
CA THR A 18 14.54 -4.03 -7.53
C THR A 18 14.19 -2.60 -7.13
N ALA A 19 14.62 -1.64 -7.93
CA ALA A 19 14.25 -0.24 -7.79
C ALA A 19 12.70 -0.13 -7.87
N ILE A 20 12.10 0.73 -7.02
CA ILE A 20 10.69 1.08 -7.18
C ILE A 20 10.52 1.74 -8.55
N GLU A 21 9.48 1.33 -9.27
CA GLU A 21 9.12 1.94 -10.56
C GLU A 21 8.69 3.41 -10.37
N ASP A 22 9.33 4.31 -11.11
CA ASP A 22 8.97 5.73 -11.16
C ASP A 22 7.73 5.91 -12.06
N LEU A 23 6.55 5.87 -11.47
CA LEU A 23 5.26 6.01 -12.15
C LEU A 23 4.55 7.29 -11.70
N ARG A 24 4.86 8.42 -12.33
CA ARG A 24 4.38 9.76 -11.97
C ARG A 24 2.98 10.05 -12.50
N VAL A 25 2.00 9.36 -11.96
CA VAL A 25 0.57 9.52 -12.28
C VAL A 25 -0.24 9.56 -10.97
N PRO A 26 -1.48 10.09 -10.95
CA PRO A 26 -2.35 9.95 -9.78
C PRO A 26 -2.47 8.50 -9.33
N GLY A 27 -2.21 8.20 -8.07
CA GLY A 27 -2.16 6.83 -7.52
C GLY A 27 -0.82 6.11 -7.71
N GLY A 28 0.14 6.70 -8.40
CA GLY A 28 1.49 6.19 -8.59
C GLY A 28 2.50 6.73 -7.58
N VAL A 29 3.76 6.66 -7.95
CA VAL A 29 4.91 7.08 -7.14
C VAL A 29 5.86 7.91 -8.00
N ALA A 30 6.40 9.00 -7.44
CA ALA A 30 7.53 9.69 -8.03
C ALA A 30 8.82 9.31 -7.28
N VAL A 31 9.83 8.83 -8.01
CA VAL A 31 11.17 8.56 -7.49
C VAL A 31 12.08 9.71 -7.92
N ILE A 32 12.55 10.50 -6.95
CA ILE A 32 13.24 11.76 -7.22
C ILE A 32 14.62 11.71 -6.59
N PRO A 33 15.73 11.82 -7.37
CA PRO A 33 17.07 11.93 -6.83
C PRO A 33 17.21 13.14 -5.90
N ILE A 34 17.89 12.95 -4.75
CA ILE A 34 18.16 13.99 -3.77
C ILE A 34 19.63 13.96 -3.35
N GLU A 35 20.14 15.11 -2.86
CA GLU A 35 21.57 15.28 -2.56
C GLU A 35 22.02 14.53 -1.29
N SER A 36 21.12 14.23 -0.36
CA SER A 36 21.43 13.60 0.92
C SER A 36 20.21 12.89 1.52
N GLU A 37 20.41 12.17 2.61
CA GLU A 37 19.32 11.51 3.39
C GLU A 37 18.50 12.48 4.27
N ALA A 38 18.81 13.80 4.24
CA ALA A 38 18.00 14.79 4.92
C ALA A 38 16.55 14.67 4.45
N ARG A 39 15.62 14.60 5.39
CA ARG A 39 14.22 14.27 5.12
C ARG A 39 13.54 15.29 4.21
N PRO A 40 13.13 14.92 2.98
CA PRO A 40 12.36 15.79 2.10
C PRO A 40 10.92 15.88 2.55
N THR A 41 10.19 16.91 2.05
CA THR A 41 8.75 17.04 2.26
C THR A 41 8.01 17.29 0.95
N PHE A 42 6.80 16.75 0.87
CA PHE A 42 5.86 17.00 -0.21
C PHE A 42 4.51 17.41 0.37
N ASN A 43 3.98 18.56 -0.04
CA ASN A 43 2.74 19.16 0.51
C ASN A 43 2.76 19.23 2.05
N GLY A 44 3.92 19.57 2.63
CA GLY A 44 4.10 19.70 4.08
C GLY A 44 4.21 18.38 4.86
N LYS A 45 4.15 17.22 4.18
CA LYS A 45 4.33 15.90 4.81
C LYS A 45 5.72 15.36 4.52
N PRO A 46 6.35 14.65 5.49
CA PRO A 46 7.62 13.98 5.27
C PRO A 46 7.48 12.90 4.19
N VAL A 47 8.55 12.65 3.46
CA VAL A 47 8.61 11.70 2.34
C VAL A 47 9.66 10.63 2.64
N LEU A 48 9.34 9.38 2.28
CA LEU A 48 10.26 8.25 2.36
C LEU A 48 11.54 8.54 1.59
N THR A 49 12.69 8.25 2.22
CA THR A 49 14.01 8.33 1.60
C THR A 49 14.68 6.96 1.64
N ILE A 50 15.16 6.50 0.50
CA ILE A 50 15.91 5.24 0.39
C ILE A 50 17.22 5.46 -0.37
N ARG A 51 18.11 4.47 -0.33
CA ARG A 51 19.25 4.37 -1.25
C ARG A 51 18.88 3.46 -2.40
N ASP A 52 18.98 4.00 -3.61
CA ASP A 52 18.85 3.26 -4.85
C ASP A 52 20.12 3.40 -5.68
N ASN A 53 20.76 2.28 -6.04
CA ASN A 53 22.03 2.26 -6.78
C ASN A 53 23.09 3.21 -6.21
N GLY A 54 23.16 3.33 -4.88
CA GLY A 54 24.10 4.18 -4.17
C GLY A 54 23.72 5.66 -4.08
N GLN A 55 22.63 6.08 -4.70
CA GLN A 55 22.09 7.44 -4.64
C GLN A 55 20.97 7.53 -3.60
N HIS A 56 20.82 8.69 -2.97
CA HIS A 56 19.63 8.98 -2.18
C HIS A 56 18.49 9.37 -3.10
N VAL A 57 17.32 8.77 -2.90
CA VAL A 57 16.11 9.10 -3.62
C VAL A 57 14.93 9.31 -2.66
N ALA A 58 14.12 10.30 -2.94
CA ALA A 58 12.83 10.50 -2.32
C ALA A 58 11.77 9.68 -3.07
N VAL A 59 10.95 8.94 -2.34
CA VAL A 59 9.85 8.13 -2.90
C VAL A 59 8.54 8.77 -2.49
N VAL A 60 7.91 9.50 -3.41
CA VAL A 60 6.73 10.33 -3.15
C VAL A 60 5.47 9.61 -3.59
N GLY A 61 4.59 9.26 -2.67
CA GLY A 61 3.25 8.75 -2.98
C GLY A 61 2.36 9.86 -3.58
N LEU A 62 1.73 9.57 -4.72
CA LEU A 62 0.88 10.50 -5.46
C LEU A 62 -0.59 10.12 -5.27
N ALA A 63 -1.37 10.95 -4.58
CA ALA A 63 -2.77 10.64 -4.30
C ALA A 63 -3.59 10.43 -5.60
N LEU A 64 -4.58 9.52 -5.58
CA LEU A 64 -5.52 9.32 -6.70
C LEU A 64 -6.31 10.59 -7.06
N SER A 65 -6.43 11.52 -6.13
CA SER A 65 -7.09 12.83 -6.33
C SER A 65 -6.14 13.93 -6.79
N LEU A 66 -4.85 13.62 -6.97
CA LEU A 66 -3.88 14.60 -7.42
C LEU A 66 -4.11 14.90 -8.91
N GLU A 67 -4.25 16.18 -9.25
CA GLU A 67 -4.40 16.56 -10.65
C GLU A 67 -3.07 16.48 -11.41
N PRO A 68 -3.09 16.16 -12.72
CA PRO A 68 -1.87 16.23 -13.53
C PRO A 68 -1.30 17.66 -13.54
N GLY A 69 0.05 17.78 -13.49
CA GLY A 69 0.69 19.09 -13.46
C GLY A 69 2.10 19.01 -12.88
N GLU A 70 2.73 20.17 -12.74
CA GLU A 70 4.04 20.33 -12.11
C GLU A 70 3.90 20.48 -10.60
N TYR A 71 4.76 19.79 -9.86
CA TYR A 71 4.82 19.80 -8.40
C TYR A 71 6.26 19.98 -7.91
N MET A 72 6.41 20.39 -6.64
CA MET A 72 7.71 20.67 -6.03
C MET A 72 7.95 19.78 -4.81
N LEU A 73 9.03 19.02 -4.84
CA LEU A 73 9.56 18.37 -3.65
C LEU A 73 10.46 19.39 -2.91
N GLN A 74 10.26 19.53 -1.60
CA GLN A 74 11.10 20.38 -0.76
C GLN A 74 12.23 19.55 -0.16
N HIS A 75 13.49 19.93 -0.39
CA HIS A 75 14.65 19.26 0.20
C HIS A 75 15.76 20.28 0.50
N MET A 76 16.19 20.37 1.77
CA MET A 76 17.26 21.28 2.21
C MET A 76 17.08 22.73 1.76
N GLY A 77 15.83 23.24 1.84
CA GLY A 77 15.51 24.62 1.42
C GLY A 77 15.41 24.83 -0.10
N LYS A 78 15.66 23.80 -0.91
CA LYS A 78 15.49 23.81 -2.36
C LYS A 78 14.15 23.23 -2.77
N GLN A 79 13.63 23.66 -3.92
CA GLN A 79 12.48 23.09 -4.60
C GLN A 79 12.94 22.28 -5.79
N ILE A 80 12.61 21.00 -5.82
CA ILE A 80 12.94 20.10 -6.92
C ILE A 80 11.65 19.84 -7.72
N PRO A 81 11.54 20.35 -8.96
CA PRO A 81 10.35 20.19 -9.77
C PRO A 81 10.21 18.76 -10.30
N PHE A 82 8.99 18.27 -10.37
CA PHE A 82 8.64 17.03 -11.05
C PHE A 82 7.24 17.08 -11.66
N GLN A 83 7.06 16.36 -12.76
CA GLN A 83 5.80 16.34 -13.50
C GLN A 83 4.95 15.14 -13.10
N VAL A 84 3.65 15.35 -12.89
CA VAL A 84 2.63 14.30 -12.77
C VAL A 84 1.82 14.24 -14.05
N HIS A 85 1.76 13.07 -14.67
CA HIS A 85 1.09 12.83 -15.95
C HIS A 85 -0.34 12.34 -15.76
N PRO A 86 -1.26 12.57 -16.73
CA PRO A 86 -2.62 12.04 -16.64
C PRO A 86 -2.66 10.53 -16.74
N LYS A 87 -3.51 9.88 -15.94
CA LYS A 87 -3.86 8.45 -16.06
C LYS A 87 -5.38 8.30 -16.01
N LYS A 88 -5.94 7.60 -17.00
CA LYS A 88 -7.36 7.28 -17.04
C LYS A 88 -7.58 5.91 -16.40
N TYR A 89 -8.36 5.87 -15.33
CA TYR A 89 -8.77 4.64 -14.67
C TYR A 89 -10.14 4.16 -15.18
N LEU A 90 -10.31 2.84 -15.28
CA LEU A 90 -11.56 2.21 -15.67
C LEU A 90 -12.67 2.45 -14.64
N GLU A 91 -13.92 2.39 -15.08
CA GLU A 91 -15.08 2.44 -14.19
C GLU A 91 -15.46 1.03 -13.73
N GLN A 92 -15.95 0.95 -12.49
CA GLN A 92 -16.53 -0.25 -11.91
C GLN A 92 -17.87 0.09 -11.28
N ARG A 93 -18.94 -0.58 -11.71
CA ARG A 93 -20.27 -0.46 -11.14
C ARG A 93 -20.56 -1.70 -10.31
N ILE A 94 -20.88 -1.51 -9.04
CA ILE A 94 -21.12 -2.58 -8.07
C ILE A 94 -22.52 -2.36 -7.47
N TYR A 95 -23.34 -3.39 -7.50
CA TYR A 95 -24.65 -3.37 -6.88
C TYR A 95 -24.61 -4.11 -5.55
N LEU A 96 -24.91 -3.40 -4.47
CA LEU A 96 -24.94 -3.93 -3.12
C LEU A 96 -26.39 -4.11 -2.69
N GLU A 97 -26.72 -5.31 -2.20
CA GLU A 97 -28.04 -5.60 -1.60
C GLU A 97 -28.20 -4.83 -0.29
N ASN A 98 -27.16 -4.77 0.52
CA ASN A 98 -27.16 -4.00 1.76
C ASN A 98 -27.07 -2.51 1.48
N LYS A 99 -28.22 -1.87 1.32
CA LYS A 99 -28.32 -0.43 1.06
C LYS A 99 -27.68 0.44 2.14
N ARG A 100 -27.57 -0.07 3.39
CA ARG A 100 -26.89 0.63 4.49
C ARG A 100 -25.41 0.89 4.19
N HIS A 101 -24.74 0.00 3.45
CA HIS A 101 -23.36 0.23 2.99
C HIS A 101 -23.26 1.19 1.80
N VAL A 102 -24.38 1.54 1.16
CA VAL A 102 -24.46 2.54 0.09
C VAL A 102 -24.86 3.90 0.65
N THR A 103 -25.91 3.94 1.47
CA THR A 103 -26.45 5.15 2.11
C THR A 103 -26.56 4.92 3.62
N PRO A 104 -25.45 5.15 4.39
CA PRO A 104 -25.45 4.99 5.83
C PRO A 104 -26.46 5.90 6.52
N ASN A 105 -27.06 5.44 7.63
CA ASN A 105 -27.88 6.25 8.50
C ASN A 105 -27.04 7.13 9.44
N THR A 106 -27.66 7.97 10.25
CA THR A 106 -26.97 8.91 11.16
C THR A 106 -26.04 8.20 12.14
N LEU A 107 -26.47 7.10 12.75
CA LEU A 107 -25.63 6.33 13.69
C LEU A 107 -24.40 5.72 12.99
N ASP A 108 -24.57 5.25 11.74
CA ASP A 108 -23.47 4.76 10.94
C ASP A 108 -22.49 5.88 10.59
N LEU A 109 -22.98 7.07 10.26
CA LEU A 109 -22.14 8.22 9.94
C LEU A 109 -21.26 8.64 11.12
N ASP A 110 -21.80 8.61 12.36
CA ASP A 110 -21.04 8.91 13.57
C ASP A 110 -19.95 7.84 13.80
N ARG A 111 -20.30 6.55 13.66
CA ARG A 111 -19.36 5.44 13.70
C ARG A 111 -18.24 5.62 12.65
N ILE A 112 -18.60 5.85 11.38
CA ILE A 112 -17.68 6.04 10.28
C ILE A 112 -16.74 7.22 10.53
N LYS A 113 -17.23 8.31 11.12
CA LYS A 113 -16.43 9.49 11.46
C LYS A 113 -15.33 9.14 12.48
N GLY A 114 -15.69 8.47 13.57
CA GLY A 114 -14.74 8.03 14.60
C GLY A 114 -13.71 7.03 14.04
N GLU A 115 -14.16 6.05 13.27
CA GLU A 115 -13.31 5.07 12.59
C GLU A 115 -12.34 5.74 11.60
N SER A 116 -12.83 6.72 10.82
CA SER A 116 -11.99 7.47 9.88
C SER A 116 -10.92 8.29 10.57
N GLN A 117 -11.19 8.83 11.76
CA GLN A 117 -10.18 9.55 12.56
C GLN A 117 -9.11 8.58 13.08
N LYS A 118 -9.53 7.43 13.64
CA LYS A 118 -8.60 6.39 14.12
C LYS A 118 -7.70 5.88 12.99
N GLN A 119 -8.29 5.56 11.85
CA GLN A 119 -7.57 5.08 10.67
C GLN A 119 -6.58 6.14 10.15
N ARG A 120 -6.99 7.39 10.05
CA ARG A 120 -6.13 8.48 9.60
C ARG A 120 -4.93 8.67 10.52
N GLY A 121 -5.12 8.63 11.84
CA GLY A 121 -4.02 8.68 12.80
C GLY A 121 -2.98 7.58 12.57
N ALA A 122 -3.42 6.34 12.31
CA ALA A 122 -2.52 5.23 12.01
C ALA A 122 -1.82 5.37 10.65
N LEU A 123 -2.50 5.89 9.63
CA LEU A 123 -1.97 6.02 8.27
C LEU A 123 -1.07 7.24 8.07
N ASP A 124 -1.30 8.34 8.79
CA ASP A 124 -0.50 9.57 8.70
C ASP A 124 0.78 9.53 9.56
N ALA A 125 0.91 8.58 10.49
CA ALA A 125 2.10 8.41 11.31
C ALA A 125 3.33 8.19 10.41
N PHE A 126 4.47 8.82 10.80
CA PHE A 126 5.73 8.74 10.07
C PHE A 126 6.84 8.45 11.07
N ASP A 127 6.87 7.20 11.54
CA ASP A 127 7.74 6.73 12.62
C ASP A 127 8.62 5.58 12.16
N GLY A 128 9.61 5.23 12.99
CA GLY A 128 10.45 4.05 12.81
C GLY A 128 11.47 4.17 11.66
N SER A 129 12.16 3.07 11.43
CA SER A 129 13.08 2.85 10.31
C SER A 129 12.49 1.81 9.38
N LEU A 130 12.75 1.96 8.10
CA LEU A 130 12.36 0.99 7.07
C LEU A 130 13.49 -0.03 6.88
N ASP A 131 13.19 -1.30 7.12
CA ASP A 131 14.17 -2.39 6.89
C ASP A 131 14.27 -2.76 5.42
N SER A 132 13.15 -2.80 4.72
CA SER A 132 13.06 -3.12 3.29
C SER A 132 11.80 -2.56 2.67
N ILE A 133 11.93 -2.11 1.42
CA ILE A 133 10.80 -1.69 0.60
C ILE A 133 10.20 -2.85 -0.21
N GLN A 134 10.88 -4.00 -0.24
CA GLN A 134 10.41 -5.19 -0.96
C GLN A 134 9.30 -5.89 -0.19
N MET A 135 8.19 -6.10 -0.88
CA MET A 135 7.01 -6.77 -0.35
C MET A 135 6.74 -8.07 -1.10
N ILE A 136 6.14 -9.04 -0.41
CA ILE A 136 5.65 -10.28 -1.00
C ILE A 136 4.14 -10.25 -1.16
N LEU A 137 3.62 -11.09 -2.03
CA LEU A 137 2.18 -11.30 -2.19
C LEU A 137 1.58 -11.90 -0.89
N PRO A 138 0.60 -11.22 -0.24
CA PRO A 138 0.06 -11.68 1.03
C PRO A 138 -0.90 -12.86 0.92
N VAL A 139 -1.52 -13.05 -0.24
CA VAL A 139 -2.44 -14.15 -0.55
C VAL A 139 -2.45 -14.40 -2.05
N GLU A 140 -2.52 -15.65 -2.46
CA GLU A 140 -2.66 -16.04 -3.86
C GLU A 140 -4.12 -16.04 -4.28
N GLY A 141 -4.40 -15.62 -5.53
CA GLY A 141 -5.73 -15.63 -6.10
C GLY A 141 -5.87 -14.64 -7.27
N PRO A 142 -6.95 -14.71 -8.03
CA PRO A 142 -7.20 -13.77 -9.13
C PRO A 142 -7.48 -12.35 -8.63
N ILE A 143 -7.15 -11.35 -9.43
CA ILE A 143 -7.49 -9.95 -9.16
C ILE A 143 -8.97 -9.74 -9.48
N SER A 144 -9.78 -9.51 -8.46
CA SER A 144 -11.21 -9.21 -8.58
C SER A 144 -11.51 -7.71 -8.65
N GLY A 145 -10.57 -6.88 -8.18
CA GLY A 145 -10.70 -5.44 -8.19
C GLY A 145 -9.36 -4.73 -8.25
N PRO A 146 -8.85 -4.32 -9.45
CA PRO A 146 -7.61 -3.57 -9.54
C PRO A 146 -7.69 -2.20 -8.88
N PHE A 147 -6.51 -1.68 -8.47
CA PHE A 147 -6.34 -0.34 -7.94
C PHE A 147 -6.81 0.76 -8.89
N GLY A 148 -7.28 1.86 -8.34
CA GLY A 148 -7.61 3.09 -9.07
C GLY A 148 -8.96 3.10 -9.78
N LYS A 149 -9.68 1.97 -9.91
CA LYS A 149 -11.00 1.95 -10.57
C LYS A 149 -11.94 2.99 -9.97
N ARG A 150 -12.60 3.78 -10.83
CA ARG A 150 -13.67 4.71 -10.45
C ARG A 150 -14.91 3.92 -10.06
N ARG A 151 -15.25 3.91 -8.78
CA ARG A 151 -16.33 3.08 -8.25
C ARG A 151 -17.68 3.80 -8.21
N PHE A 152 -18.71 3.08 -8.63
CA PHE A 152 -20.12 3.46 -8.46
C PHE A 152 -20.84 2.34 -7.70
N PHE A 153 -21.40 2.66 -6.55
CA PHE A 153 -22.22 1.72 -5.79
C PHE A 153 -23.69 2.09 -5.95
N ASN A 154 -24.49 1.17 -6.53
CA ASN A 154 -25.87 1.42 -6.86
C ASN A 154 -26.02 2.75 -7.63
N ASP A 155 -25.18 2.94 -8.65
CA ASP A 155 -25.05 4.12 -9.52
C ASP A 155 -24.60 5.44 -8.84
N GLN A 156 -24.35 5.40 -7.53
CA GLN A 156 -23.82 6.56 -6.81
C GLN A 156 -22.28 6.59 -6.89
N PRO A 157 -21.66 7.72 -7.32
CA PRO A 157 -20.21 7.84 -7.38
C PRO A 157 -19.59 7.73 -5.98
N ARG A 158 -18.44 7.07 -5.90
CA ARG A 158 -17.67 6.88 -4.66
C ARG A 158 -16.20 7.23 -4.91
N LYS A 159 -15.43 7.30 -3.83
CA LYS A 159 -13.97 7.42 -3.95
C LYS A 159 -13.44 6.26 -4.79
N PRO A 160 -12.41 6.49 -5.62
CA PRO A 160 -11.77 5.45 -6.39
C PRO A 160 -11.28 4.30 -5.51
N HIS A 161 -11.05 3.14 -6.10
CA HIS A 161 -10.52 1.97 -5.41
C HIS A 161 -9.10 2.23 -4.92
N SER A 162 -8.88 2.26 -3.61
CA SER A 162 -7.63 2.66 -2.98
C SER A 162 -6.69 1.48 -2.66
N GLY A 163 -6.93 0.30 -3.23
CA GLY A 163 -6.14 -0.90 -3.07
C GLY A 163 -6.41 -1.89 -4.19
N THR A 164 -5.89 -3.10 -4.07
CA THR A 164 -6.14 -4.22 -4.98
C THR A 164 -6.93 -5.29 -4.25
N ASP A 165 -8.03 -5.76 -4.85
CA ASP A 165 -8.83 -6.86 -4.31
C ASP A 165 -8.34 -8.18 -4.92
N ILE A 166 -7.90 -9.11 -4.08
CA ILE A 166 -7.44 -10.46 -4.44
C ILE A 166 -8.46 -11.46 -3.93
N ALA A 167 -9.16 -12.13 -4.84
CA ALA A 167 -10.16 -13.12 -4.48
C ALA A 167 -9.50 -14.39 -3.96
N ALA A 168 -9.96 -14.86 -2.79
CA ALA A 168 -9.52 -16.11 -2.20
C ALA A 168 -10.61 -16.68 -1.30
N PRO A 169 -10.68 -18.00 -1.10
CA PRO A 169 -11.67 -18.62 -0.22
C PRO A 169 -11.62 -18.05 1.20
N LYS A 170 -12.79 -17.93 1.84
CA LYS A 170 -12.87 -17.56 3.25
C LYS A 170 -12.03 -18.54 4.09
N GLY A 171 -11.22 -18.01 5.01
CA GLY A 171 -10.34 -18.78 5.85
C GLY A 171 -8.93 -18.98 5.29
N THR A 172 -8.65 -18.57 4.03
CA THR A 172 -7.29 -18.59 3.48
C THR A 172 -6.35 -17.73 4.33
N PRO A 173 -5.18 -18.23 4.74
CA PRO A 173 -4.22 -17.44 5.52
C PRO A 173 -3.76 -16.19 4.77
N ILE A 174 -3.68 -15.06 5.48
CA ILE A 174 -3.10 -13.80 4.99
C ILE A 174 -1.74 -13.63 5.64
N LYS A 175 -0.72 -13.39 4.82
CA LYS A 175 0.66 -13.15 5.26
C LYS A 175 0.97 -11.66 5.32
N ALA A 176 1.83 -11.24 6.24
CA ALA A 176 2.40 -9.90 6.24
C ALA A 176 3.25 -9.70 4.98
N ALA A 177 2.95 -8.69 4.18
CA ALA A 177 3.67 -8.42 2.92
C ALA A 177 5.14 -8.02 3.16
N ALA A 178 5.42 -7.37 4.29
CA ALA A 178 6.77 -7.06 4.78
C ALA A 178 6.80 -7.10 6.30
N ALA A 179 7.99 -7.14 6.89
CA ALA A 179 8.16 -7.00 8.35
C ALA A 179 7.70 -5.61 8.80
N GLY A 180 7.21 -5.51 10.04
CA GLY A 180 6.77 -4.23 10.59
C GLY A 180 6.04 -4.38 11.92
N ARG A 181 5.45 -3.26 12.36
CA ARG A 181 4.67 -3.19 13.60
C ARG A 181 3.19 -3.02 13.29
N ILE A 182 2.33 -3.78 13.93
CA ILE A 182 0.87 -3.62 13.83
C ILE A 182 0.48 -2.27 14.42
N SER A 183 0.07 -1.34 13.57
CA SER A 183 -0.30 0.03 13.98
C SER A 183 -1.80 0.21 14.19
N LEU A 184 -2.63 -0.68 13.62
CA LEU A 184 -4.08 -0.63 13.80
C LEU A 184 -4.69 -2.02 13.64
N VAL A 185 -5.59 -2.37 14.57
CA VAL A 185 -6.52 -3.50 14.45
C VAL A 185 -7.93 -2.98 14.76
N GLY A 186 -8.93 -3.45 14.03
CA GLY A 186 -10.31 -3.05 14.30
C GLY A 186 -11.35 -3.76 13.43
N ASP A 187 -12.62 -3.50 13.76
CA ASP A 187 -13.78 -3.89 12.94
C ASP A 187 -14.53 -2.62 12.55
N PHE A 188 -14.33 -2.18 11.32
CA PHE A 188 -14.78 -0.91 10.78
C PHE A 188 -15.96 -1.09 9.84
N PHE A 189 -16.85 -0.13 9.80
CA PHE A 189 -18.09 -0.19 9.04
C PHE A 189 -17.90 -0.55 7.56
N PHE A 190 -16.94 0.08 6.90
CA PHE A 190 -16.65 -0.21 5.49
C PHE A 190 -15.54 -1.25 5.29
N ASN A 191 -14.48 -1.18 6.09
CA ASN A 191 -13.32 -2.06 5.92
C ASN A 191 -13.55 -3.46 6.52
N GLY A 192 -14.57 -3.61 7.39
CA GLY A 192 -14.73 -4.81 8.19
C GLY A 192 -13.56 -4.99 9.14
N ARG A 193 -13.22 -6.23 9.48
CA ARG A 193 -12.03 -6.51 10.26
C ARG A 193 -10.79 -6.18 9.43
N LEU A 194 -9.92 -5.37 10.02
CA LEU A 194 -8.74 -4.88 9.34
C LEU A 194 -7.50 -4.92 10.23
N VAL A 195 -6.35 -5.00 9.56
CA VAL A 195 -5.02 -4.83 10.12
C VAL A 195 -4.28 -3.79 9.29
N VAL A 196 -3.54 -2.90 9.96
CA VAL A 196 -2.53 -2.04 9.33
C VAL A 196 -1.18 -2.39 9.91
N ILE A 197 -0.21 -2.62 9.04
CA ILE A 197 1.20 -2.81 9.40
C ILE A 197 1.96 -1.55 9.02
N ASP A 198 2.69 -0.99 9.97
CA ASP A 198 3.65 0.09 9.76
C ASP A 198 5.03 -0.52 9.53
N HIS A 199 5.60 -0.26 8.35
CA HIS A 199 6.93 -0.75 7.94
C HIS A 199 8.04 0.27 8.23
N GLY A 200 7.68 1.47 8.69
CA GLY A 200 8.57 2.60 8.92
C GLY A 200 8.55 3.63 7.79
N GLU A 201 9.07 4.82 8.07
CA GLU A 201 9.24 5.93 7.13
C GLU A 201 7.97 6.27 6.31
N GLY A 202 6.77 6.08 6.92
CA GLY A 202 5.48 6.37 6.29
C GLY A 202 5.01 5.34 5.26
N LEU A 203 5.68 4.20 5.14
CA LEU A 203 5.25 3.06 4.33
C LEU A 203 4.40 2.09 5.16
N LYS A 204 3.19 1.80 4.73
CA LYS A 204 2.25 0.92 5.42
C LYS A 204 1.52 -0.01 4.46
N THR A 205 1.10 -1.17 4.98
CA THR A 205 0.13 -2.04 4.29
C THR A 205 -1.14 -2.18 5.12
N MET A 206 -2.27 -2.26 4.43
CA MET A 206 -3.60 -2.40 5.03
C MET A 206 -4.31 -3.60 4.45
N TYR A 207 -4.85 -4.45 5.33
CA TYR A 207 -5.51 -5.71 5.04
C TYR A 207 -6.95 -5.64 5.52
N ASN A 208 -7.93 -5.58 4.62
CA ASN A 208 -9.34 -5.42 4.96
C ASN A 208 -10.17 -6.67 4.67
N HIS A 209 -11.41 -6.65 5.13
CA HIS A 209 -12.44 -7.67 4.95
C HIS A 209 -12.09 -9.03 5.58
N MET A 210 -11.17 -9.06 6.54
CA MET A 210 -10.70 -10.28 7.20
C MET A 210 -11.84 -11.03 7.92
N ASP A 211 -11.73 -12.35 7.98
CA ASP A 211 -12.63 -13.19 8.80
C ASP A 211 -12.13 -13.31 10.23
N ARG A 212 -10.82 -13.49 10.40
CA ARG A 212 -10.13 -13.57 11.69
C ARG A 212 -8.86 -12.75 11.66
N VAL A 213 -8.56 -12.08 12.76
CA VAL A 213 -7.31 -11.37 13.00
C VAL A 213 -6.55 -12.11 14.09
N ASP A 214 -5.29 -12.47 13.82
CA ASP A 214 -4.45 -13.28 14.72
C ASP A 214 -3.36 -12.45 15.43
N VAL A 215 -3.34 -11.13 15.21
CA VAL A 215 -2.35 -10.19 15.75
C VAL A 215 -3.02 -9.05 16.52
N LYS A 216 -2.24 -8.30 17.29
CA LYS A 216 -2.72 -7.16 18.10
C LYS A 216 -1.90 -5.90 17.84
N GLU A 217 -2.50 -4.74 18.09
CA GLU A 217 -1.80 -3.44 18.02
C GLU A 217 -0.53 -3.46 18.89
N GLY A 218 0.55 -2.91 18.34
CA GLY A 218 1.87 -2.89 18.95
C GLY A 218 2.74 -4.12 18.73
N GLN A 219 2.19 -5.23 18.24
CA GLN A 219 2.95 -6.45 17.92
C GLN A 219 3.87 -6.20 16.72
N THR A 220 5.10 -6.70 16.77
CA THR A 220 6.00 -6.80 15.62
C THR A 220 5.75 -8.12 14.91
N VAL A 221 5.70 -8.09 13.58
CA VAL A 221 5.55 -9.25 12.71
C VAL A 221 6.68 -9.33 11.70
N ALA A 222 7.11 -10.52 11.37
CA ALA A 222 8.06 -10.77 10.30
C ALA A 222 7.36 -10.78 8.94
N GLN A 223 8.09 -10.54 7.85
CA GLN A 223 7.59 -10.81 6.50
C GLN A 223 7.16 -12.28 6.38
N SER A 224 6.05 -12.55 5.70
CA SER A 224 5.44 -13.89 5.54
C SER A 224 4.79 -14.47 6.81
N GLU A 225 4.82 -13.77 7.96
CA GLU A 225 4.08 -14.19 9.15
C GLU A 225 2.56 -14.12 8.90
N THR A 226 1.81 -15.14 9.34
CA THR A 226 0.35 -15.14 9.21
C THR A 226 -0.26 -14.15 10.20
N ILE A 227 -1.05 -13.20 9.69
CA ILE A 227 -1.70 -12.14 10.48
C ILE A 227 -3.20 -12.34 10.65
N GLY A 228 -3.80 -13.33 9.98
CA GLY A 228 -5.21 -13.67 10.03
C GLY A 228 -5.66 -14.39 8.79
N THR A 229 -6.95 -14.31 8.47
CA THR A 229 -7.54 -15.05 7.36
C THR A 229 -8.48 -14.19 6.52
N VAL A 230 -8.59 -14.53 5.22
CA VAL A 230 -9.51 -13.92 4.25
C VAL A 230 -10.96 -14.10 4.70
N GLY A 231 -11.74 -13.05 4.55
CA GLY A 231 -13.16 -13.03 4.85
C GLY A 231 -13.99 -12.21 3.87
N SER A 232 -15.14 -11.75 4.34
CA SER A 232 -16.07 -10.88 3.60
C SER A 232 -16.77 -9.91 4.57
N THR A 233 -16.05 -9.42 5.58
CA THR A 233 -16.60 -8.49 6.56
C THR A 233 -16.65 -7.07 6.02
N GLY A 234 -17.48 -6.20 6.61
CA GLY A 234 -17.66 -4.83 6.14
C GLY A 234 -18.38 -4.74 4.79
N ARG A 235 -17.99 -3.78 3.94
CA ARG A 235 -18.58 -3.56 2.62
C ARG A 235 -17.91 -4.42 1.56
N SER A 236 -18.30 -5.66 1.46
CA SER A 236 -17.78 -6.67 0.54
C SER A 236 -18.93 -7.40 -0.16
N THR A 237 -18.71 -7.88 -1.38
CA THR A 237 -19.65 -8.69 -2.17
C THR A 237 -19.34 -10.18 -2.11
N GLY A 238 -18.20 -10.57 -1.59
CA GLY A 238 -17.75 -11.95 -1.47
C GLY A 238 -16.37 -12.06 -0.84
N PRO A 239 -15.88 -13.27 -0.56
CA PRO A 239 -14.59 -13.46 0.08
C PRO A 239 -13.42 -12.95 -0.78
N HIS A 240 -12.63 -12.02 -0.26
CA HIS A 240 -11.41 -11.49 -0.87
C HIS A 240 -10.56 -10.76 0.18
N LEU A 241 -9.29 -10.59 -0.11
CA LEU A 241 -8.44 -9.62 0.57
C LEU A 241 -8.45 -8.30 -0.21
N HIS A 242 -8.83 -7.20 0.45
CA HIS A 242 -8.51 -5.87 -0.04
C HIS A 242 -7.15 -5.45 0.54
N LEU A 243 -6.15 -5.37 -0.33
CA LEU A 243 -4.78 -4.96 0.00
C LEU A 243 -4.57 -3.50 -0.38
N GLY A 244 -4.24 -2.65 0.60
CA GLY A 244 -3.80 -1.27 0.39
C GLY A 244 -2.32 -1.13 0.66
N VAL A 245 -1.61 -0.33 -0.16
CA VAL A 245 -0.29 0.22 0.16
C VAL A 245 -0.43 1.71 0.35
N ILE A 246 0.10 2.21 1.46
CA ILE A 246 0.04 3.61 1.84
C ILE A 246 1.47 4.14 1.92
N LEU A 247 1.70 5.26 1.26
CA LEU A 247 2.97 5.97 1.29
C LEU A 247 2.70 7.46 1.57
N ASN A 248 3.36 8.03 2.58
CA ASN A 248 3.19 9.44 2.99
C ASN A 248 1.72 9.80 3.32
N GLY A 249 0.97 8.86 3.89
CA GLY A 249 -0.45 9.04 4.23
C GLY A 249 -1.40 9.01 3.03
N THR A 250 -0.96 8.56 1.84
CA THR A 250 -1.83 8.37 0.68
C THR A 250 -1.75 6.97 0.11
N SER A 251 -2.85 6.47 -0.45
CA SER A 251 -2.89 5.16 -1.10
C SER A 251 -2.20 5.24 -2.47
N VAL A 252 -1.32 4.28 -2.72
CA VAL A 252 -0.60 4.10 -3.98
C VAL A 252 -0.84 2.70 -4.52
N ASP A 253 -0.55 2.50 -5.82
CA ASP A 253 -0.77 1.23 -6.51
C ASP A 253 0.09 0.11 -5.89
N PRO A 254 -0.52 -0.94 -5.32
CA PRO A 254 0.21 -2.05 -4.72
C PRO A 254 1.16 -2.78 -5.69
N GLU A 255 0.89 -2.76 -6.99
CA GLU A 255 1.74 -3.39 -8.01
C GLU A 255 3.15 -2.80 -8.09
N LEU A 256 3.33 -1.55 -7.59
CA LEU A 256 4.64 -0.90 -7.54
C LEU A 256 5.56 -1.46 -6.46
N PHE A 257 4.99 -2.12 -5.44
CA PHE A 257 5.69 -2.68 -4.29
C PHE A 257 5.67 -4.22 -4.29
N ILE A 258 4.70 -4.81 -4.99
CA ILE A 258 4.48 -6.26 -5.11
C ILE A 258 4.30 -6.59 -6.61
N PRO A 259 5.39 -6.69 -7.38
CA PRO A 259 5.31 -6.90 -8.84
C PRO A 259 4.58 -8.19 -9.24
N GLU A 260 4.53 -9.19 -8.36
CA GLU A 260 3.82 -10.46 -8.57
C GLU A 260 2.32 -10.24 -8.82
N ILE A 261 1.72 -9.14 -8.33
CA ILE A 261 0.30 -8.81 -8.58
C ILE A 261 0.03 -8.71 -10.09
N ARG A 262 0.98 -8.22 -10.90
CA ARG A 262 0.84 -8.09 -12.36
C ARG A 262 0.69 -9.42 -13.08
N SER A 263 1.21 -10.49 -12.49
CA SER A 263 1.16 -11.84 -13.06
C SER A 263 -0.07 -12.64 -12.62
N LEU A 264 -0.87 -12.12 -11.71
CA LEU A 264 -2.09 -12.78 -11.25
C LEU A 264 -3.19 -12.74 -12.33
N PRO A 265 -4.05 -13.78 -12.42
CA PRO A 265 -5.22 -13.77 -13.31
C PRO A 265 -6.14 -12.56 -13.00
N GLN A 266 -6.76 -12.02 -14.07
CA GLN A 266 -7.70 -10.89 -14.02
C GLN A 266 -9.15 -11.39 -14.03
#